data_558fcef27ee01e03cc4e7a715a5bbb9c
#
_entry.id   558fcef27ee01e03cc4e7a715a5bbb9c
#
_cell.length_a   1.000
_cell.length_b   1.000
_cell.length_c   1.000
_cell.angle_alpha   90.00
_cell.angle_beta   90.00
_cell.angle_gamma   90.00
#
_symmetry.space_group_name_H-M   'P 1'
#
loop_
_entity.id
_entity.type
_entity.pdbx_description
1 polymer ?
#
loop_
_entity_poly.entity_id
_entity_poly.type
_entity_poly.pdbx_seq_one_letter_code
_entity_poly.pdbx_strand_id
1 'polypeptide(L)'
;MKADFVIIGAGSAGCAMAYRLSEDEKNSVIIIEYGGSDMGPLIQMPAALSYPMNMKTYDWGFQSEPEPFLNNRKLATPRGKVLGGSSSINGMVYVRGHAKDYDYWEQSGASGWSYADVLPYFKRMENWRSGGHGGDKSWRGRKGPLHISRGPRKNPLFKAFVKAGHQAGYETTDDYN
;
A
#
# COMPACT_ATOMS: atom_id res chain seq x y z
N MET A 1 -1.24 24.57 21.88
CA MET A 1 -2.08 23.39 21.64
C MET A 1 -1.43 22.23 22.39
N LYS A 2 -2.18 21.43 23.15
CA LYS A 2 -1.67 20.23 23.85
C LYS A 2 -2.45 19.03 23.35
N ALA A 3 -1.80 17.91 23.21
CA ALA A 3 -2.42 16.64 22.88
C ALA A 3 -1.66 15.49 23.56
N ASP A 4 -2.32 14.36 23.75
CA ASP A 4 -1.70 13.16 24.33
C ASP A 4 -0.76 12.51 23.32
N PHE A 5 -1.12 12.60 22.03
CA PHE A 5 -0.31 12.05 20.92
C PHE A 5 -0.15 13.09 19.80
N VAL A 6 1.08 13.22 19.30
CA VAL A 6 1.41 14.03 18.13
C VAL A 6 2.04 13.12 17.08
N ILE A 7 1.43 13.02 15.90
CA ILE A 7 1.87 12.18 14.79
C ILE A 7 2.42 13.10 13.70
N ILE A 8 3.64 12.86 13.28
CA ILE A 8 4.28 13.61 12.20
C ILE A 8 4.14 12.82 10.91
N GLY A 9 3.41 13.40 9.97
CA GLY A 9 3.08 12.83 8.67
C GLY A 9 1.73 12.09 8.65
N ALA A 10 0.82 12.52 7.77
CA ALA A 10 -0.47 11.89 7.52
C ALA A 10 -0.40 10.91 6.34
N GLY A 11 0.66 10.14 6.22
CA GLY A 11 0.78 9.02 5.30
C GLY A 11 0.05 7.77 5.81
N SER A 12 0.20 6.63 5.11
CA SER A 12 -0.49 5.38 5.45
C SER A 12 -0.31 4.95 6.90
N ALA A 13 0.92 5.03 7.44
CA ALA A 13 1.22 4.67 8.82
C ALA A 13 0.63 5.67 9.82
N GLY A 14 0.83 6.97 9.59
CA GLY A 14 0.31 8.02 10.49
C GLY A 14 -1.20 8.04 10.57
N CYS A 15 -1.89 7.86 9.44
CA CYS A 15 -3.35 7.75 9.41
C CYS A 15 -3.85 6.50 10.16
N ALA A 16 -3.17 5.36 10.01
CA ALA A 16 -3.53 4.13 10.73
C ALA A 16 -3.32 4.29 12.26
N MET A 17 -2.21 4.92 12.67
CA MET A 17 -1.95 5.23 14.09
C MET A 17 -3.01 6.17 14.65
N ALA A 18 -3.29 7.28 13.95
CA ALA A 18 -4.28 8.23 14.39
C ALA A 18 -5.65 7.59 14.58
N TYR A 19 -6.08 6.80 13.60
CA TYR A 19 -7.34 6.07 13.67
C TYR A 19 -7.41 5.16 14.90
N ARG A 20 -6.33 4.42 15.19
CA ARG A 20 -6.30 3.50 16.34
C ARG A 20 -6.20 4.20 17.69
N LEU A 21 -5.41 5.25 17.78
CA LEU A 21 -5.27 6.02 19.03
C LEU A 21 -6.54 6.80 19.37
N SER A 22 -7.26 7.30 18.36
CA SER A 22 -8.53 8.02 18.56
C SER A 22 -9.75 7.13 18.75
N GLU A 23 -9.62 5.79 18.67
CA GLU A 23 -10.68 4.86 19.07
C GLU A 23 -11.02 4.97 20.58
N ASP A 24 -10.06 5.36 21.40
CA ASP A 24 -10.31 5.75 22.79
C ASP A 24 -10.58 7.26 22.85
N GLU A 25 -11.81 7.63 23.15
CA GLU A 25 -12.26 9.04 23.22
C GLU A 25 -11.52 9.87 24.28
N LYS A 26 -10.78 9.23 25.18
CA LYS A 26 -9.94 9.92 26.17
C LYS A 26 -8.66 10.48 25.57
N ASN A 27 -8.25 9.95 24.43
CA ASN A 27 -7.03 10.36 23.75
C ASN A 27 -7.28 11.55 22.83
N SER A 28 -6.51 12.61 23.00
CA SER A 28 -6.40 13.69 22.05
C SER A 28 -5.22 13.43 21.10
N VAL A 29 -5.51 13.39 19.78
CA VAL A 29 -4.52 13.07 18.74
C VAL A 29 -4.40 14.22 17.76
N ILE A 30 -3.19 14.70 17.52
CA ILE A 30 -2.86 15.69 16.50
C ILE A 30 -2.01 15.04 15.43
N ILE A 31 -2.40 15.21 14.15
CA ILE A 31 -1.57 14.86 13.00
C ILE A 31 -1.04 16.14 12.37
N ILE A 32 0.25 16.18 12.08
CA ILE A 32 0.91 17.26 11.38
C ILE A 32 1.36 16.74 10.02
N GLU A 33 0.83 17.31 8.93
CA GLU A 33 1.18 16.98 7.56
C GLU A 33 1.73 18.22 6.86
N TYR A 34 2.83 18.05 6.13
CA TYR A 34 3.44 19.12 5.35
C TYR A 34 2.69 19.39 4.04
N GLY A 35 2.18 18.31 3.41
CA GLY A 35 1.48 18.41 2.13
C GLY A 35 0.06 18.96 2.26
N GLY A 36 -0.52 19.28 1.12
CA GLY A 36 -1.89 19.78 1.03
C GLY A 36 -2.95 18.68 1.06
N SER A 37 -4.18 19.07 0.70
CA SER A 37 -5.32 18.16 0.60
C SER A 37 -5.19 17.19 -0.59
N ASP A 38 -5.66 15.97 -0.40
CA ASP A 38 -5.80 14.92 -1.42
C ASP A 38 -7.06 15.06 -2.29
N MET A 39 -7.90 16.06 -2.03
CA MET A 39 -9.18 16.29 -2.74
C MET A 39 -9.00 16.79 -4.18
N GLY A 40 -7.78 16.91 -4.68
CA GLY A 40 -7.51 17.34 -6.05
C GLY A 40 -7.99 16.32 -7.10
N PRO A 41 -8.53 16.79 -8.25
CA PRO A 41 -9.10 15.88 -9.28
C PRO A 41 -8.09 14.87 -9.82
N LEU A 42 -6.81 15.23 -9.90
CA LEU A 42 -5.76 14.32 -10.38
C LEU A 42 -5.47 13.17 -9.39
N ILE A 43 -5.70 13.37 -8.10
CA ILE A 43 -5.57 12.31 -7.09
C ILE A 43 -6.83 11.44 -7.08
N GLN A 44 -8.01 12.05 -7.15
CA GLN A 44 -9.28 11.32 -7.09
C GLN A 44 -9.61 10.55 -8.37
N MET A 45 -8.88 10.78 -9.46
CA MET A 45 -9.05 10.11 -10.76
C MET A 45 -8.01 9.00 -10.93
N PRO A 46 -8.36 7.70 -10.79
CA PRO A 46 -7.41 6.59 -10.93
C PRO A 46 -6.61 6.59 -12.24
N ALA A 47 -7.23 6.99 -13.34
CA ALA A 47 -6.55 7.07 -14.66
C ALA A 47 -5.47 8.15 -14.73
N ALA A 48 -5.45 9.10 -13.80
CA ALA A 48 -4.47 10.19 -13.75
C ALA A 48 -3.24 9.87 -12.88
N LEU A 49 -3.10 8.65 -12.37
CA LEU A 49 -2.09 8.28 -11.36
C LEU A 49 -0.65 8.72 -11.69
N SER A 50 -0.27 8.76 -12.97
CA SER A 50 1.07 9.19 -13.39
C SER A 50 1.33 10.69 -13.22
N TYR A 51 0.29 11.52 -13.15
CA TYR A 51 0.46 12.96 -12.99
C TYR A 51 0.90 13.33 -11.57
N PRO A 52 0.17 12.97 -10.49
CA PRO A 52 0.59 13.30 -9.13
C PRO A 52 2.00 12.82 -8.78
N MET A 53 2.40 11.65 -9.28
CA MET A 53 3.72 11.06 -9.04
C MET A 53 4.88 11.87 -9.65
N ASN A 54 4.58 12.78 -10.58
CA ASN A 54 5.57 13.63 -11.27
C ASN A 54 5.37 15.14 -11.01
N MET A 55 4.44 15.49 -10.10
CA MET A 55 4.14 16.89 -9.79
C MET A 55 4.76 17.31 -8.46
N LYS A 56 5.58 18.37 -8.46
CA LYS A 56 6.19 18.94 -7.24
C LYS A 56 5.18 19.32 -6.15
N THR A 57 3.92 19.51 -6.51
CA THR A 57 2.83 19.78 -5.57
C THR A 57 2.54 18.55 -4.70
N TYR A 58 2.58 17.34 -5.27
CA TYR A 58 2.18 16.10 -4.63
C TYR A 58 3.32 15.12 -4.38
N ASP A 59 4.50 15.39 -4.91
CA ASP A 59 5.69 14.55 -4.78
C ASP A 59 6.87 15.33 -4.17
N TRP A 60 7.63 14.67 -3.29
CA TRP A 60 8.86 15.22 -2.72
C TRP A 60 10.00 15.34 -3.74
N GLY A 61 9.93 14.60 -4.84
CA GLY A 61 10.91 14.63 -5.92
C GLY A 61 12.24 13.95 -5.56
N PHE A 62 12.22 12.94 -4.69
CA PHE A 62 13.42 12.18 -4.36
C PHE A 62 13.96 11.40 -5.55
N GLN A 63 15.26 11.25 -5.59
CA GLN A 63 15.98 10.45 -6.59
C GLN A 63 16.99 9.55 -5.88
N SER A 64 17.30 8.40 -6.49
CA SER A 64 18.42 7.57 -6.04
C SER A 64 19.76 8.28 -6.25
N GLU A 65 20.79 7.75 -5.59
CA GLU A 65 22.15 8.01 -6.04
C GLU A 65 22.36 7.42 -7.46
N PRO A 66 23.44 7.82 -8.18
CA PRO A 66 23.74 7.23 -9.47
C PRO A 66 23.90 5.71 -9.37
N GLU A 67 23.17 4.97 -10.21
CA GLU A 67 23.20 3.50 -10.23
C GLU A 67 24.26 3.02 -11.23
N PRO A 68 25.42 2.49 -10.80
CA PRO A 68 26.51 2.14 -11.68
C PRO A 68 26.13 1.13 -12.79
N PHE A 69 25.29 0.16 -12.43
CA PHE A 69 24.83 -0.89 -13.36
C PHE A 69 23.70 -0.44 -14.29
N LEU A 70 23.24 0.79 -14.15
CA LEU A 70 22.21 1.42 -14.98
C LEU A 70 22.75 2.67 -15.71
N ASN A 71 24.00 2.62 -16.16
CA ASN A 71 24.68 3.73 -16.83
C ASN A 71 24.74 5.01 -15.97
N ASN A 72 24.95 4.87 -14.67
CA ASN A 72 24.96 5.97 -13.70
C ASN A 72 23.67 6.81 -13.69
N ARG A 73 22.56 6.24 -14.09
CA ARG A 73 21.27 6.87 -14.11
C ARG A 73 20.75 7.04 -12.68
N LYS A 74 20.18 8.20 -12.38
CA LYS A 74 19.38 8.42 -11.16
C LYS A 74 17.93 8.01 -11.41
N LEU A 75 17.35 7.26 -10.50
CA LEU A 75 15.97 6.81 -10.59
C LEU A 75 15.08 7.72 -9.75
N ALA A 76 13.99 8.18 -10.32
CA ALA A 76 12.95 8.87 -9.56
C ALA A 76 12.32 7.91 -8.55
N THR A 77 12.21 8.37 -7.29
CA THR A 77 11.60 7.62 -6.19
C THR A 77 10.45 8.42 -5.59
N PRO A 78 9.30 8.51 -6.28
CA PRO A 78 8.17 9.33 -5.84
C PRO A 78 7.72 8.99 -4.42
N ARG A 79 7.48 10.02 -3.62
CA ARG A 79 6.90 9.94 -2.27
C ARG A 79 5.89 11.05 -2.10
N GLY A 80 4.69 10.67 -1.67
CA GLY A 80 3.59 11.62 -1.56
C GLY A 80 3.84 12.71 -0.52
N LYS A 81 3.60 13.94 -0.96
CA LYS A 81 3.63 15.18 -0.19
C LYS A 81 2.21 15.75 -0.14
N VAL A 82 1.32 15.01 0.53
CA VAL A 82 -0.12 15.25 0.52
C VAL A 82 -0.77 14.44 1.65
N LEU A 83 -1.95 14.81 2.11
CA LEU A 83 -2.77 13.96 2.99
C LEU A 83 -2.92 12.55 2.40
N GLY A 84 -2.69 11.52 3.20
CA GLY A 84 -2.58 10.14 2.76
C GLY A 84 -1.16 9.74 2.30
N GLY A 85 -0.25 10.70 2.09
CA GLY A 85 1.13 10.44 1.68
C GLY A 85 1.20 9.67 0.36
N SER A 86 2.08 8.67 0.30
CA SER A 86 2.24 7.85 -0.91
C SER A 86 1.03 6.99 -1.25
N SER A 87 0.10 6.72 -0.30
CA SER A 87 -1.15 6.02 -0.63
C SER A 87 -2.10 6.87 -1.50
N SER A 88 -1.95 8.20 -1.50
CA SER A 88 -2.72 9.10 -2.36
C SER A 88 -2.18 9.23 -3.78
N ILE A 89 -0.94 8.78 -4.05
CA ILE A 89 -0.29 8.88 -5.37
C ILE A 89 0.22 7.54 -5.91
N ASN A 90 -0.03 6.42 -5.24
CA ASN A 90 0.48 5.10 -5.64
C ASN A 90 -0.30 4.51 -6.83
N GLY A 91 0.17 3.37 -7.33
CA GLY A 91 -0.46 2.64 -8.45
C GLY A 91 -1.66 1.77 -8.05
N MET A 92 -2.17 1.88 -6.82
CA MET A 92 -3.37 1.18 -6.33
C MET A 92 -3.31 -0.36 -6.43
N VAL A 93 -2.12 -0.94 -6.39
CA VAL A 93 -1.94 -2.39 -6.39
C VAL A 93 -1.72 -2.86 -4.95
N TYR A 94 -2.63 -3.70 -4.46
CA TYR A 94 -2.51 -4.27 -3.14
C TYR A 94 -1.71 -5.57 -3.18
N VAL A 95 -0.50 -5.53 -2.63
CA VAL A 95 0.40 -6.68 -2.50
C VAL A 95 0.94 -6.71 -1.07
N ARG A 96 0.83 -7.85 -0.41
CA ARG A 96 1.47 -8.09 0.88
C ARG A 96 2.93 -8.49 0.66
N GLY A 97 3.78 -8.28 1.66
CA GLY A 97 5.10 -8.91 1.70
C GLY A 97 4.99 -10.44 1.74
N HIS A 98 5.98 -11.13 1.21
CA HIS A 98 6.02 -12.59 1.25
C HIS A 98 6.16 -13.09 2.69
N ALA A 99 5.54 -14.21 3.03
CA ALA A 99 5.57 -14.76 4.39
C ALA A 99 7.00 -14.90 4.94
N LYS A 100 7.94 -15.38 4.10
CA LYS A 100 9.34 -15.54 4.47
C LYS A 100 10.08 -14.23 4.78
N ASP A 101 9.62 -13.09 4.27
CA ASP A 101 10.23 -11.79 4.60
C ASP A 101 9.96 -11.44 6.08
N TYR A 102 8.74 -11.67 6.55
CA TYR A 102 8.37 -11.47 7.95
C TYR A 102 9.02 -12.50 8.88
N ASP A 103 9.06 -13.76 8.47
CA ASP A 103 9.73 -14.82 9.24
C ASP A 103 11.23 -14.52 9.36
N TYR A 104 11.85 -13.95 8.33
CA TYR A 104 13.23 -13.50 8.37
C TYR A 104 13.42 -12.31 9.33
N TRP A 105 12.48 -11.38 9.39
CA TRP A 105 12.53 -10.27 10.37
C TRP A 105 12.51 -10.81 11.80
N GLU A 106 11.61 -11.74 12.09
CA GLU A 106 11.57 -12.44 13.40
C GLU A 106 12.91 -13.07 13.73
N GLN A 107 13.46 -13.86 12.81
CA GLN A 107 14.77 -14.53 12.97
C GLN A 107 15.92 -13.52 13.15
N SER A 108 15.80 -12.34 12.58
CA SER A 108 16.78 -11.26 12.68
C SER A 108 16.65 -10.42 13.95
N GLY A 109 15.75 -10.79 14.86
CA GLY A 109 15.59 -10.18 16.17
C GLY A 109 14.36 -9.27 16.32
N ALA A 110 13.52 -9.11 15.27
CA ALA A 110 12.25 -8.39 15.37
C ALA A 110 11.15 -9.32 15.93
N SER A 111 11.24 -9.66 17.20
CA SER A 111 10.29 -10.58 17.86
C SER A 111 8.87 -10.07 17.76
N GLY A 112 7.92 -10.98 17.42
CA GLY A 112 6.51 -10.66 17.20
C GLY A 112 6.21 -10.12 15.79
N TRP A 113 7.14 -10.27 14.83
CA TRP A 113 6.99 -9.88 13.44
C TRP A 113 6.98 -11.06 12.46
N SER A 114 6.81 -12.30 12.92
CA SER A 114 6.61 -13.42 12.02
C SER A 114 5.36 -13.24 11.16
N TYR A 115 5.26 -13.96 10.05
CA TYR A 115 4.07 -13.87 9.22
C TYR A 115 2.78 -14.25 9.98
N ALA A 116 2.88 -15.23 10.89
CA ALA A 116 1.76 -15.62 11.76
C ALA A 116 1.30 -14.47 12.66
N ASP A 117 2.24 -13.67 13.18
CA ASP A 117 1.94 -12.52 14.04
C ASP A 117 1.31 -11.36 13.27
N VAL A 118 1.77 -11.07 12.03
CA VAL A 118 1.30 -9.93 11.25
C VAL A 118 0.04 -10.22 10.43
N LEU A 119 -0.26 -11.48 10.10
CA LEU A 119 -1.43 -11.88 9.31
C LEU A 119 -2.77 -11.39 9.92
N PRO A 120 -3.00 -11.45 11.24
CA PRO A 120 -4.23 -10.90 11.84
C PRO A 120 -4.42 -9.41 11.55
N TYR A 121 -3.34 -8.64 11.50
CA TYR A 121 -3.40 -7.21 11.19
C TYR A 121 -3.72 -6.96 9.71
N PHE A 122 -3.16 -7.72 8.78
CA PHE A 122 -3.55 -7.67 7.38
C PHE A 122 -5.04 -7.97 7.20
N LYS A 123 -5.56 -9.01 7.85
CA LYS A 123 -6.97 -9.36 7.81
C LYS A 123 -7.87 -8.29 8.44
N ARG A 124 -7.43 -7.70 9.55
CA ARG A 124 -8.18 -6.63 10.24
C ARG A 124 -8.27 -5.35 9.40
N MET A 125 -7.23 -5.04 8.62
CA MET A 125 -7.19 -3.87 7.74
C MET A 125 -8.06 -4.06 6.49
N GLU A 126 -8.17 -5.27 5.98
CA GLU A 126 -8.68 -5.59 4.66
C GLU A 126 -10.20 -5.79 4.61
N ASN A 127 -10.82 -5.31 3.53
CA ASN A 127 -12.19 -5.61 3.16
C ASN A 127 -12.25 -6.11 1.72
N TRP A 128 -12.11 -7.44 1.57
CA TRP A 128 -12.17 -8.11 0.28
C TRP A 128 -13.59 -8.11 -0.30
N ARG A 129 -13.78 -7.51 -1.48
CA ARG A 129 -15.09 -7.28 -2.11
C ARG A 129 -15.28 -7.97 -3.47
N SER A 130 -14.48 -8.94 -3.81
CA SER A 130 -14.55 -9.61 -5.14
C SER A 130 -15.59 -10.71 -5.26
N GLY A 131 -16.83 -10.46 -4.85
CA GLY A 131 -18.02 -11.23 -5.29
C GLY A 131 -17.95 -12.75 -5.19
N GLY A 132 -17.22 -13.32 -4.23
CA GLY A 132 -17.14 -14.78 -4.04
C GLY A 132 -16.01 -15.49 -4.80
N HIS A 133 -15.32 -14.82 -5.69
CA HIS A 133 -14.16 -15.37 -6.39
C HIS A 133 -12.86 -15.04 -5.68
N GLY A 134 -12.11 -16.05 -5.26
CA GLY A 134 -10.88 -15.90 -4.48
C GLY A 134 -11.14 -15.41 -3.05
N GLY A 135 -10.09 -15.13 -2.32
CA GLY A 135 -10.19 -14.58 -0.97
C GLY A 135 -10.57 -15.61 0.06
N ASP A 136 -9.75 -16.66 0.20
CA ASP A 136 -9.86 -17.61 1.30
C ASP A 136 -9.87 -16.86 2.63
N LYS A 137 -10.85 -17.18 3.49
CA LYS A 137 -11.03 -16.60 4.82
C LYS A 137 -9.82 -16.82 5.74
N SER A 138 -9.01 -17.82 5.47
CA SER A 138 -7.76 -18.06 6.19
C SER A 138 -6.77 -16.91 6.00
N TRP A 139 -6.76 -16.32 4.82
CA TRP A 139 -5.80 -15.29 4.41
C TRP A 139 -6.41 -13.89 4.25
N ARG A 140 -7.71 -13.78 3.95
CA ARG A 140 -8.37 -12.52 3.60
C ARG A 140 -9.30 -12.00 4.69
N GLY A 141 -9.29 -10.68 4.89
CA GLY A 141 -10.24 -9.97 5.72
C GLY A 141 -11.44 -9.43 4.93
N ARG A 142 -12.57 -9.20 5.58
CA ARG A 142 -13.82 -8.75 4.93
C ARG A 142 -14.51 -7.60 5.66
N LYS A 143 -13.93 -7.08 6.74
CA LYS A 143 -14.55 -6.08 7.62
C LYS A 143 -13.66 -4.86 7.87
N GLY A 144 -12.46 -4.84 7.33
CA GLY A 144 -11.52 -3.74 7.53
C GLY A 144 -11.86 -2.51 6.68
N PRO A 145 -11.22 -1.38 6.95
CA PRO A 145 -11.47 -0.13 6.24
C PRO A 145 -10.96 -0.10 4.80
N LEU A 146 -9.95 -0.91 4.46
CA LEU A 146 -9.32 -0.90 3.13
C LEU A 146 -10.07 -1.83 2.17
N HIS A 147 -10.78 -1.27 1.24
CA HIS A 147 -11.53 -2.00 0.22
C HIS A 147 -10.58 -2.53 -0.87
N ILE A 148 -10.61 -3.84 -1.07
CA ILE A 148 -9.77 -4.54 -2.05
C ILE A 148 -10.67 -5.33 -3.01
N SER A 149 -10.39 -5.23 -4.30
CA SER A 149 -11.13 -5.93 -5.34
C SER A 149 -10.17 -6.49 -6.40
N ARG A 150 -10.62 -7.51 -7.11
CA ARG A 150 -9.90 -7.99 -8.30
C ARG A 150 -10.08 -7.01 -9.45
N GLY A 151 -9.02 -6.77 -10.20
CA GLY A 151 -9.07 -6.03 -11.44
C GLY A 151 -9.98 -6.73 -12.47
N PRO A 152 -10.61 -5.99 -13.39
CA PRO A 152 -11.65 -6.51 -14.28
C PRO A 152 -11.16 -7.53 -15.32
N ARG A 153 -9.86 -7.69 -15.57
CA ARG A 153 -9.22 -8.65 -16.49
C ARG A 153 -9.89 -8.74 -17.89
N LYS A 154 -10.50 -7.64 -18.36
CA LYS A 154 -11.30 -7.63 -19.62
C LYS A 154 -10.43 -7.57 -20.88
N ASN A 155 -9.21 -7.00 -20.78
CA ASN A 155 -8.31 -6.89 -21.91
C ASN A 155 -7.83 -8.28 -22.34
N PRO A 156 -7.95 -8.67 -23.65
CA PRO A 156 -7.51 -9.97 -24.14
C PRO A 156 -6.01 -10.24 -23.91
N LEU A 157 -5.17 -9.21 -23.81
CA LEU A 157 -3.75 -9.35 -23.48
C LEU A 157 -3.51 -9.97 -22.10
N PHE A 158 -4.39 -9.75 -21.11
CA PHE A 158 -4.27 -10.43 -19.81
C PHE A 158 -4.39 -11.93 -19.93
N LYS A 159 -5.34 -12.41 -20.75
CA LYS A 159 -5.51 -13.85 -21.00
C LYS A 159 -4.30 -14.42 -21.73
N ALA A 160 -3.80 -13.71 -22.73
CA ALA A 160 -2.62 -14.12 -23.49
C ALA A 160 -1.37 -14.18 -22.59
N PHE A 161 -1.17 -13.19 -21.70
CA PHE A 161 -0.06 -13.16 -20.77
C PHE A 161 -0.10 -14.34 -19.79
N VAL A 162 -1.26 -14.61 -19.17
CA VAL A 162 -1.41 -15.76 -18.24
C VAL A 162 -1.18 -17.08 -18.98
N LYS A 163 -1.70 -17.22 -20.22
CA LYS A 163 -1.47 -18.40 -21.06
C LYS A 163 0.02 -18.59 -21.37
N ALA A 164 0.73 -17.51 -21.70
CA ALA A 164 2.17 -17.56 -21.96
C ALA A 164 2.95 -18.00 -20.72
N GLY A 165 2.59 -17.51 -19.54
CA GLY A 165 3.18 -17.96 -18.27
C GLY A 165 2.98 -19.45 -18.04
N HIS A 166 1.76 -19.95 -18.26
CA HIS A 166 1.48 -21.39 -18.15
C HIS A 166 2.27 -22.22 -19.16
N GLN A 167 2.37 -21.76 -20.43
CA GLN A 167 3.20 -22.42 -21.45
C GLN A 167 4.70 -22.44 -21.09
N ALA A 168 5.17 -21.46 -20.31
CA ALA A 168 6.53 -21.40 -19.80
C ALA A 168 6.75 -22.22 -18.51
N GLY A 169 5.74 -22.98 -18.06
CA GLY A 169 5.84 -23.88 -16.89
C GLY A 169 5.46 -23.23 -15.55
N TYR A 170 4.92 -22.02 -15.54
CA TYR A 170 4.47 -21.40 -14.31
C TYR A 170 3.05 -21.83 -13.95
N GLU A 171 2.80 -22.05 -12.67
CA GLU A 171 1.45 -22.29 -12.16
C GLU A 171 0.63 -21.02 -12.16
N THR A 172 -0.67 -21.16 -12.40
CA THR A 172 -1.61 -20.04 -12.28
C THR A 172 -2.24 -20.03 -10.90
N THR A 173 -2.35 -18.84 -10.30
CA THR A 173 -3.06 -18.65 -9.04
C THR A 173 -4.17 -17.62 -9.18
N ASP A 174 -5.22 -17.79 -8.43
CA ASP A 174 -6.29 -16.79 -8.31
C ASP A 174 -6.02 -15.73 -7.27
N ASP A 175 -5.09 -15.98 -6.37
CA ASP A 175 -4.68 -15.07 -5.32
C ASP A 175 -3.19 -15.25 -5.01
N TYR A 176 -2.43 -14.18 -5.09
CA TYR A 176 -0.98 -14.17 -4.86
C TYR A 176 -0.57 -13.55 -3.51
N ASN A 177 -1.54 -13.16 -2.68
CA ASN A 177 -1.32 -12.61 -1.34
C ASN A 177 -1.44 -13.66 -0.25
#